data_8a4c62aba30f620cfe95e47d205314df
#
_entry.id   8a4c62aba30f620cfe95e47d205314df
#
_cell.length_a   1.000
_cell.length_b   1.000
_cell.length_c   1.000
_cell.angle_alpha   90.00
_cell.angle_beta   90.00
_cell.angle_gamma   90.00
#
_symmetry.space_group_name_H-M   'P 1'
#
loop_
_entity.id
_entity.type
_entity.pdbx_description
1 polymer ?
#
loop_
_entity_poly.entity_id
_entity_poly.type
_entity_poly.pdbx_seq_one_letter_code
_entity_poly.pdbx_strand_id
1 'polypeptide(L)'
;MRVISGYLKGRELLGYNVETTRPTMSRVKDAMFASIQNYIDDSIILDLFCGTGSLGIEALSMGASRCYFVDNNKEILRYLNKNINNLDINSKSIIVSKDYRDSLLYFKNNNIKFNIILVDAPYKMEVMEEIIELVTKYDLLLDNGILLLEYSFDKLKDKYNNLELIKSKKYSDKYVNIYRKIID
;
A
#
# COMPACT_ATOMS: atom_id res chain seq x y z
N MET A 1 -10.16 -6.70 -12.31
CA MET A 1 -10.33 -5.91 -11.06
C MET A 1 -10.77 -4.50 -11.40
N ARG A 2 -11.53 -3.87 -10.54
CA ARG A 2 -12.01 -2.49 -10.75
C ARG A 2 -11.67 -1.61 -9.55
N VAL A 3 -11.60 -0.31 -9.78
CA VAL A 3 -11.57 0.69 -8.73
C VAL A 3 -12.93 0.70 -8.00
N ILE A 4 -12.89 0.64 -6.65
CA ILE A 4 -14.10 0.45 -5.82
C ILE A 4 -14.72 1.79 -5.45
N SER A 5 -13.90 2.80 -5.11
CA SER A 5 -14.33 4.07 -4.55
C SER A 5 -13.69 5.27 -5.22
N GLY A 6 -14.18 6.47 -4.91
CA GLY A 6 -13.63 7.73 -5.40
C GLY A 6 -14.00 8.07 -6.84
N TYR A 7 -13.31 9.05 -7.42
CA TYR A 7 -13.66 9.60 -8.73
C TYR A 7 -13.39 8.66 -9.91
N LEU A 8 -12.55 7.62 -9.71
CA LEU A 8 -12.27 6.58 -10.71
C LEU A 8 -13.12 5.31 -10.51
N LYS A 9 -14.11 5.32 -9.62
CA LYS A 9 -14.96 4.17 -9.32
C LYS A 9 -15.50 3.50 -10.60
N GLY A 10 -15.40 2.16 -10.65
CA GLY A 10 -15.87 1.35 -11.76
C GLY A 10 -14.88 1.19 -12.92
N ARG A 11 -13.80 1.98 -12.96
CA ARG A 11 -12.76 1.85 -13.99
C ARG A 11 -12.01 0.52 -13.85
N GLU A 12 -11.75 -0.14 -14.96
CA GLU A 12 -11.05 -1.42 -14.99
C GLU A 12 -9.54 -1.24 -14.91
N LEU A 13 -8.89 -2.18 -14.19
CA LEU A 13 -7.44 -2.29 -14.08
C LEU A 13 -6.95 -3.50 -14.88
N LEU A 14 -5.94 -3.28 -15.71
CA LEU A 14 -5.28 -4.32 -16.51
C LEU A 14 -4.34 -5.17 -15.65
N GLY A 15 -3.97 -6.34 -16.16
CA GLY A 15 -2.99 -7.25 -15.55
C GLY A 15 -3.57 -8.22 -14.52
N TYR A 16 -4.88 -8.25 -14.36
CA TYR A 16 -5.58 -9.22 -13.53
C TYR A 16 -6.32 -10.23 -14.40
N ASN A 17 -5.98 -11.52 -14.28
CA ASN A 17 -6.79 -12.57 -14.89
C ASN A 17 -8.10 -12.71 -14.12
N VAL A 18 -9.21 -12.84 -14.84
CA VAL A 18 -10.55 -12.96 -14.26
C VAL A 18 -10.64 -14.15 -13.28
N GLU A 19 -9.85 -15.19 -13.52
CA GLU A 19 -9.80 -16.40 -12.68
C GLU A 19 -9.08 -16.20 -11.33
N THR A 20 -8.21 -15.20 -11.21
CA THR A 20 -7.44 -14.92 -9.98
C THR A 20 -8.06 -13.83 -9.10
N THR A 21 -9.00 -13.07 -9.62
CA THR A 21 -9.72 -12.04 -8.85
C THR A 21 -10.90 -12.65 -8.12
N ARG A 22 -10.66 -13.12 -6.89
CA ARG A 22 -11.72 -13.67 -6.04
C ARG A 22 -12.57 -12.55 -5.43
N PRO A 23 -13.89 -12.73 -5.27
CA PRO A 23 -14.77 -11.78 -4.56
C PRO A 23 -14.25 -11.40 -3.16
N THR A 24 -13.56 -12.32 -2.50
CA THR A 24 -12.92 -12.11 -1.20
C THR A 24 -11.84 -11.02 -1.24
N MET A 25 -11.01 -10.97 -2.30
CA MET A 25 -9.96 -9.94 -2.47
C MET A 25 -10.55 -8.53 -2.55
N SER A 26 -11.64 -8.37 -3.29
CA SER A 26 -12.33 -7.08 -3.40
C SER A 26 -12.95 -6.65 -2.07
N ARG A 27 -13.51 -7.58 -1.29
CA ARG A 27 -14.07 -7.30 0.03
C ARG A 27 -13.01 -6.90 1.05
N VAL A 28 -11.84 -7.55 1.04
CA VAL A 28 -10.72 -7.19 1.92
C VAL A 28 -10.21 -5.79 1.56
N LYS A 29 -10.00 -5.51 0.28
CA LYS A 29 -9.61 -4.18 -0.19
C LYS A 29 -10.60 -3.10 0.23
N ASP A 30 -11.90 -3.33 0.04
CA ASP A 30 -12.96 -2.40 0.44
C ASP A 30 -12.91 -2.12 1.95
N ALA A 31 -12.78 -3.15 2.76
CA ALA A 31 -12.67 -3.04 4.22
C ALA A 31 -11.38 -2.32 4.67
N MET A 32 -10.25 -2.55 3.97
CA MET A 32 -8.99 -1.86 4.22
C MET A 32 -9.18 -0.35 4.02
N PHE A 33 -9.70 0.06 2.86
CA PHE A 33 -9.88 1.48 2.53
C PHE A 33 -10.96 2.15 3.36
N ALA A 34 -12.05 1.47 3.70
CA ALA A 34 -13.04 1.97 4.67
C ALA A 34 -12.42 2.27 6.03
N SER A 35 -11.41 1.48 6.44
CA SER A 35 -10.73 1.66 7.73
C SER A 35 -9.77 2.85 7.78
N ILE A 36 -9.25 3.29 6.63
CA ILE A 36 -8.28 4.39 6.53
C ILE A 36 -8.81 5.61 5.76
N GLN A 37 -10.10 5.62 5.40
CA GLN A 37 -10.69 6.67 4.55
C GLN A 37 -10.43 8.10 5.05
N ASN A 38 -10.42 8.29 6.37
CA ASN A 38 -10.19 9.61 6.98
C ASN A 38 -8.74 10.09 6.92
N TYR A 39 -7.81 9.24 6.48
CA TYR A 39 -6.38 9.55 6.37
C TYR A 39 -5.91 9.77 4.91
N ILE A 40 -6.79 9.50 3.92
CA ILE A 40 -6.38 9.41 2.50
C ILE A 40 -6.32 10.77 1.82
N ASP A 41 -7.30 11.64 2.09
CA ASP A 41 -7.41 12.92 1.38
C ASP A 41 -6.13 13.75 1.52
N ASP A 42 -5.64 14.27 0.39
CA ASP A 42 -4.38 15.04 0.26
C ASP A 42 -3.12 14.32 0.78
N SER A 43 -3.16 13.01 0.96
CA SER A 43 -2.05 12.22 1.48
C SER A 43 -1.02 11.83 0.42
N ILE A 44 0.23 11.59 0.87
CA ILE A 44 1.30 10.97 0.10
C ILE A 44 1.37 9.49 0.48
N ILE A 45 1.18 8.63 -0.52
CA ILE A 45 1.06 7.18 -0.34
C ILE A 45 2.32 6.47 -0.84
N LEU A 46 2.75 5.44 -0.12
CA LEU A 46 3.64 4.40 -0.62
C LEU A 46 2.85 3.10 -0.77
N ASP A 47 2.80 2.57 -1.99
CA ASP A 47 2.30 1.23 -2.29
C ASP A 47 3.49 0.29 -2.49
N LEU A 48 3.90 -0.37 -1.42
CA LEU A 48 5.03 -1.30 -1.42
C LEU A 48 4.54 -2.68 -1.87
N PHE A 49 5.21 -3.29 -2.85
CA PHE A 49 4.74 -4.46 -3.61
C PHE A 49 3.47 -4.15 -4.41
N CYS A 50 3.50 -3.08 -5.17
CA CYS A 50 2.31 -2.51 -5.80
C CYS A 50 1.67 -3.39 -6.88
N GLY A 51 2.43 -4.30 -7.49
CA GLY A 51 1.93 -5.10 -8.59
C GLY A 51 1.41 -4.22 -9.73
N THR A 52 0.19 -4.44 -10.15
CA THR A 52 -0.47 -3.65 -11.19
C THR A 52 -1.14 -2.37 -10.68
N GLY A 53 -1.00 -2.06 -9.39
CA GLY A 53 -1.35 -0.79 -8.78
C GLY A 53 -2.69 -0.71 -8.08
N SER A 54 -3.35 -1.83 -7.78
CA SER A 54 -4.71 -1.83 -7.23
C SER A 54 -4.88 -0.98 -5.98
N LEU A 55 -3.97 -1.07 -5.01
CA LEU A 55 -4.08 -0.33 -3.75
C LEU A 55 -3.75 1.15 -3.92
N GLY A 56 -2.62 1.47 -4.55
CA GLY A 56 -2.21 2.86 -4.77
C GLY A 56 -3.17 3.63 -5.67
N ILE A 57 -3.71 3.00 -6.71
CA ILE A 57 -4.74 3.61 -7.59
C ILE A 57 -6.03 3.86 -6.81
N GLU A 58 -6.44 2.93 -5.93
CA GLU A 58 -7.59 3.15 -5.04
C GLU A 58 -7.40 4.38 -4.16
N ALA A 59 -6.22 4.52 -3.54
CA ALA A 59 -5.89 5.68 -2.72
C ALA A 59 -5.94 6.99 -3.53
N LEU A 60 -5.38 7.02 -4.74
CA LEU A 60 -5.46 8.19 -5.64
C LEU A 60 -6.89 8.51 -6.01
N SER A 61 -7.71 7.50 -6.30
CA SER A 61 -9.14 7.67 -6.59
C SER A 61 -9.92 8.28 -5.43
N MET A 62 -9.50 8.00 -4.20
CA MET A 62 -10.14 8.51 -2.97
C MET A 62 -9.58 9.87 -2.50
N GLY A 63 -8.69 10.50 -3.26
CA GLY A 63 -8.23 11.86 -2.99
C GLY A 63 -6.78 11.99 -2.54
N ALA A 64 -5.99 10.93 -2.52
CA ALA A 64 -4.56 11.05 -2.26
C ALA A 64 -3.89 11.98 -3.27
N SER A 65 -2.95 12.81 -2.81
CA SER A 65 -2.26 13.79 -3.66
C SER A 65 -1.21 13.15 -4.55
N ARG A 66 -0.57 12.08 -4.07
CA ARG A 66 0.53 11.38 -4.76
C ARG A 66 0.66 9.95 -4.27
N CYS A 67 1.04 9.05 -5.19
CA CYS A 67 1.39 7.68 -4.84
C CYS A 67 2.73 7.28 -5.46
N TYR A 68 3.61 6.73 -4.62
CA TYR A 68 4.82 6.03 -5.03
C TYR A 68 4.52 4.55 -5.12
N PHE A 69 4.68 3.98 -6.31
CA PHE A 69 4.45 2.57 -6.61
C PHE A 69 5.78 1.85 -6.68
N VAL A 70 5.99 0.88 -5.81
CA VAL A 70 7.24 0.09 -5.73
C VAL A 70 6.98 -1.36 -6.09
N ASP A 71 7.70 -1.86 -7.05
CA ASP A 71 7.80 -3.29 -7.38
C ASP A 71 9.12 -3.57 -8.10
N ASN A 72 9.64 -4.78 -8.00
CA ASN A 72 10.84 -5.19 -8.72
C ASN A 72 10.55 -5.96 -10.02
N ASN A 73 9.29 -6.34 -10.25
CA ASN A 73 8.88 -7.07 -11.44
C ASN A 73 8.55 -6.11 -12.59
N LYS A 74 9.48 -5.99 -13.54
CA LYS A 74 9.37 -5.08 -14.68
C LYS A 74 8.18 -5.39 -15.59
N GLU A 75 7.77 -6.66 -15.70
CA GLU A 75 6.62 -7.05 -16.52
C GLU A 75 5.31 -6.56 -15.89
N ILE A 76 5.17 -6.74 -14.58
CA ILE A 76 4.02 -6.22 -13.83
C ILE A 76 3.95 -4.69 -13.89
N LEU A 77 5.10 -4.01 -13.78
CA LEU A 77 5.17 -2.56 -13.88
C LEU A 77 4.76 -2.01 -15.26
N ARG A 78 4.85 -2.81 -16.33
CA ARG A 78 4.28 -2.44 -17.63
C ARG A 78 2.76 -2.34 -17.59
N TYR A 79 2.09 -3.25 -16.88
CA TYR A 79 0.64 -3.17 -16.66
C TYR A 79 0.27 -1.98 -15.76
N LEU A 80 1.02 -1.74 -14.71
CA LEU A 80 0.85 -0.55 -13.87
C LEU A 80 0.94 0.74 -14.71
N ASN A 81 1.95 0.86 -15.55
CA ASN A 81 2.12 2.03 -16.41
C ASN A 81 0.95 2.22 -17.37
N LYS A 82 0.44 1.13 -17.95
CA LYS A 82 -0.77 1.18 -18.78
C LYS A 82 -2.00 1.63 -17.97
N ASN A 83 -2.17 1.13 -16.74
CA ASN A 83 -3.26 1.54 -15.87
C ASN A 83 -3.17 3.04 -15.54
N ILE A 84 -2.00 3.53 -15.18
CA ILE A 84 -1.75 4.95 -14.89
C ILE A 84 -2.11 5.83 -16.10
N ASN A 85 -1.66 5.44 -17.29
CA ASN A 85 -1.97 6.17 -18.52
C ASN A 85 -3.47 6.15 -18.87
N ASN A 86 -4.10 4.98 -18.77
CA ASN A 86 -5.53 4.82 -19.09
C ASN A 86 -6.44 5.59 -18.13
N LEU A 87 -5.99 5.79 -16.90
CA LEU A 87 -6.73 6.52 -15.86
C LEU A 87 -6.38 8.01 -15.79
N ASP A 88 -5.40 8.45 -16.58
CA ASP A 88 -4.91 9.85 -16.62
C ASP A 88 -4.45 10.36 -15.24
N ILE A 89 -3.71 9.52 -14.51
CA ILE A 89 -3.16 9.83 -13.18
C ILE A 89 -1.65 9.95 -13.16
N ASN A 90 -1.01 10.18 -14.31
CA ASN A 90 0.44 10.29 -14.45
C ASN A 90 1.06 11.36 -13.54
N SER A 91 0.41 12.51 -13.41
CA SER A 91 0.91 13.63 -12.60
C SER A 91 0.96 13.34 -11.09
N LYS A 92 0.22 12.33 -10.64
CA LYS A 92 0.13 11.92 -9.23
C LYS A 92 0.86 10.61 -8.93
N SER A 93 1.47 9.97 -9.93
CA SER A 93 2.03 8.64 -9.85
C SER A 93 3.53 8.65 -10.11
N ILE A 94 4.29 7.99 -9.22
CA ILE A 94 5.74 7.80 -9.36
C ILE A 94 6.02 6.30 -9.26
N ILE A 95 6.61 5.71 -10.31
CA ILE A 95 6.99 4.30 -10.32
C ILE A 95 8.46 4.18 -9.92
N VAL A 96 8.73 3.33 -8.92
CA VAL A 96 10.07 3.00 -8.44
C VAL A 96 10.32 1.51 -8.65
N SER A 97 11.07 1.19 -9.72
CA SER A 97 11.42 -0.20 -10.09
C SER A 97 12.63 -0.67 -9.29
N LYS A 98 12.41 -1.09 -8.06
CA LYS A 98 13.44 -1.55 -7.12
C LYS A 98 12.89 -2.63 -6.19
N ASP A 99 13.79 -3.42 -5.60
CA ASP A 99 13.49 -4.25 -4.44
C ASP A 99 13.01 -3.37 -3.27
N TYR A 100 12.21 -3.93 -2.36
CA TYR A 100 11.63 -3.16 -1.25
C TYR A 100 12.70 -2.59 -0.30
N ARG A 101 13.81 -3.31 -0.04
CA ARG A 101 14.90 -2.80 0.82
C ARG A 101 15.60 -1.61 0.19
N ASP A 102 15.92 -1.72 -1.10
CA ASP A 102 16.58 -0.65 -1.86
C ASP A 102 15.66 0.56 -2.01
N SER A 103 14.37 0.35 -2.19
CA SER A 103 13.41 1.47 -2.28
C SER A 103 13.22 2.18 -0.94
N LEU A 104 13.10 1.46 0.18
CA LEU A 104 13.01 2.10 1.50
C LEU A 104 14.26 2.90 1.84
N LEU A 105 15.44 2.39 1.49
CA LEU A 105 16.71 3.12 1.64
C LEU A 105 16.77 4.35 0.72
N TYR A 106 16.30 4.23 -0.51
CA TYR A 106 16.19 5.33 -1.46
C TYR A 106 15.30 6.46 -0.91
N PHE A 107 14.13 6.14 -0.33
CA PHE A 107 13.26 7.14 0.27
C PHE A 107 13.91 7.85 1.46
N LYS A 108 14.59 7.10 2.34
CA LYS A 108 15.39 7.68 3.42
C LYS A 108 16.42 8.67 2.90
N ASN A 109 17.23 8.25 1.91
CA ASN A 109 18.34 9.07 1.39
C ASN A 109 17.87 10.33 0.66
N ASN A 110 16.63 10.33 0.16
CA ASN A 110 16.02 11.49 -0.51
C ASN A 110 15.04 12.27 0.38
N ASN A 111 14.99 11.97 1.68
CA ASN A 111 14.09 12.63 2.65
C ASN A 111 12.60 12.59 2.25
N ILE A 112 12.18 11.48 1.62
CA ILE A 112 10.79 11.26 1.23
C ILE A 112 10.07 10.53 2.36
N LYS A 113 8.98 11.11 2.85
CA LYS A 113 8.13 10.54 3.89
C LYS A 113 6.69 10.43 3.42
N PHE A 114 5.94 9.56 4.07
CA PHE A 114 4.59 9.18 3.67
C PHE A 114 3.58 9.42 4.78
N ASN A 115 2.37 9.79 4.39
CA ASN A 115 1.21 9.78 5.28
C ASN A 115 0.71 8.34 5.48
N ILE A 116 0.74 7.53 4.42
CA ILE A 116 0.28 6.14 4.46
C ILE A 116 1.27 5.25 3.70
N ILE A 117 1.67 4.15 4.32
CA ILE A 117 2.40 3.06 3.68
C ILE A 117 1.48 1.83 3.63
N LEU A 118 1.22 1.34 2.42
CA LEU A 118 0.43 0.15 2.14
C LEU A 118 1.37 -1.01 1.81
N VAL A 119 1.20 -2.16 2.46
CA VAL A 119 2.03 -3.34 2.25
C VAL A 119 1.15 -4.58 2.05
N ASP A 120 1.16 -5.10 0.83
CA ASP A 120 0.57 -6.39 0.47
C ASP A 120 1.62 -7.23 -0.23
N ALA A 121 2.53 -7.83 0.56
CA ALA A 121 3.63 -8.63 0.04
C ALA A 121 3.14 -10.00 -0.47
N PRO A 122 3.85 -10.62 -1.45
CA PRO A 122 3.54 -11.97 -1.90
C PRO A 122 3.47 -12.97 -0.75
N TYR A 123 2.51 -13.90 -0.79
CA TYR A 123 2.17 -14.86 0.25
C TYR A 123 3.33 -15.62 0.92
N LYS A 124 4.38 -15.89 0.17
CA LYS A 124 5.53 -16.69 0.65
C LYS A 124 6.64 -15.87 1.30
N MET A 125 6.45 -14.56 1.41
CA MET A 125 7.47 -13.66 1.98
C MET A 125 7.13 -13.31 3.43
N GLU A 126 7.91 -13.87 4.35
CA GLU A 126 7.88 -13.52 5.77
C GLU A 126 8.70 -12.25 6.04
N VAL A 127 8.27 -11.12 5.48
CA VAL A 127 9.05 -9.87 5.49
C VAL A 127 8.42 -8.75 6.31
N MET A 128 7.25 -9.00 6.92
CA MET A 128 6.49 -7.93 7.58
C MET A 128 7.25 -7.29 8.74
N GLU A 129 7.87 -8.07 9.63
CA GLU A 129 8.65 -7.52 10.74
C GLU A 129 9.85 -6.72 10.26
N GLU A 130 10.57 -7.20 9.24
CA GLU A 130 11.68 -6.47 8.63
C GLU A 130 11.20 -5.14 8.01
N ILE A 131 10.07 -5.13 7.32
CA ILE A 131 9.50 -3.90 6.76
C ILE A 131 9.14 -2.91 7.87
N ILE A 132 8.50 -3.37 8.94
CA ILE A 132 8.19 -2.53 10.10
C ILE A 132 9.46 -1.92 10.70
N GLU A 133 10.50 -2.74 10.88
CA GLU A 133 11.80 -2.29 11.40
C GLU A 133 12.46 -1.26 10.48
N LEU A 134 12.46 -1.48 9.17
CA LEU A 134 13.03 -0.54 8.21
C LEU A 134 12.23 0.78 8.14
N VAL A 135 10.90 0.71 8.15
CA VAL A 135 10.04 1.90 8.17
C VAL A 135 10.30 2.75 9.40
N THR A 136 10.43 2.13 10.57
CA THR A 136 10.74 2.85 11.82
C THR A 136 12.18 3.36 11.87
N LYS A 137 13.15 2.52 11.51
CA LYS A 137 14.59 2.87 11.50
C LYS A 137 14.90 4.04 10.56
N TYR A 138 14.23 4.07 9.41
CA TYR A 138 14.43 5.12 8.40
C TYR A 138 13.49 6.31 8.57
N ASP A 139 12.60 6.25 9.56
CA ASP A 139 11.62 7.30 9.88
C ASP A 139 10.81 7.72 8.65
N LEU A 140 10.23 6.75 7.95
CA LEU A 140 9.56 6.96 6.66
C LEU A 140 8.11 7.45 6.77
N LEU A 141 7.50 7.40 7.96
CA LEU A 141 6.16 7.93 8.20
C LEU A 141 6.22 9.36 8.73
N LEU A 142 5.32 10.19 8.23
CA LEU A 142 5.01 11.48 8.84
C LEU A 142 4.34 11.27 10.21
N ASP A 143 4.29 12.29 11.03
CA ASP A 143 3.61 12.24 12.33
C ASP A 143 2.13 11.87 12.16
N ASN A 144 1.64 10.95 12.99
CA ASN A 144 0.33 10.30 12.86
C ASN A 144 0.14 9.49 11.56
N GLY A 145 1.21 9.24 10.82
CA GLY A 145 1.18 8.42 9.61
C GLY A 145 0.77 6.97 9.90
N ILE A 146 0.22 6.33 8.89
CA ILE A 146 -0.39 5.00 8.96
C ILE A 146 0.47 3.99 8.19
N LEU A 147 0.73 2.84 8.83
CA LEU A 147 1.27 1.65 8.19
C LEU A 147 0.19 0.58 8.16
N LEU A 148 -0.27 0.21 6.96
CA LEU A 148 -1.28 -0.83 6.76
C LEU A 148 -0.61 -2.06 6.15
N LEU A 149 -0.76 -3.21 6.81
CA LEU A 149 -0.18 -4.49 6.40
C LEU A 149 -1.28 -5.53 6.17
N GLU A 150 -1.26 -6.19 5.00
CA GLU A 150 -1.99 -7.43 4.73
C GLU A 150 -1.01 -8.59 4.75
N TYR A 151 -1.25 -9.62 5.58
CA TYR A 151 -0.35 -10.76 5.75
C TYR A 151 -1.09 -12.03 6.18
N SER A 152 -0.43 -13.19 6.06
CA SER A 152 -1.02 -14.52 6.33
C SER A 152 -0.25 -15.35 7.35
N PHE A 153 0.82 -14.80 7.93
CA PHE A 153 1.70 -15.48 8.88
C PHE A 153 1.30 -15.23 10.33
N ASP A 154 2.18 -15.58 11.26
CA ASP A 154 1.96 -15.40 12.69
C ASP A 154 1.63 -13.97 13.05
N LYS A 155 0.80 -13.83 14.08
CA LYS A 155 0.32 -12.54 14.54
C LYS A 155 1.48 -11.60 14.89
N LEU A 156 1.50 -10.42 14.28
CA LEU A 156 2.42 -9.35 14.58
C LEU A 156 2.16 -8.74 15.97
N LYS A 157 3.18 -8.09 16.54
CA LYS A 157 3.09 -7.42 17.85
C LYS A 157 2.17 -6.20 17.78
N ASP A 158 1.59 -5.83 18.91
CA ASP A 158 0.71 -4.65 19.02
C ASP A 158 1.52 -3.33 19.02
N LYS A 159 2.85 -3.39 19.28
CA LYS A 159 3.73 -2.23 19.31
C LYS A 159 5.12 -2.54 18.75
N TYR A 160 5.64 -1.63 17.93
CA TYR A 160 7.01 -1.62 17.40
C TYR A 160 7.58 -0.21 17.50
N ASN A 161 8.56 0.01 18.39
CA ASN A 161 9.15 1.34 18.59
C ASN A 161 8.05 2.42 18.77
N ASN A 162 7.94 3.33 17.80
CA ASN A 162 6.97 4.42 17.77
C ASN A 162 5.71 4.09 16.94
N LEU A 163 5.50 2.82 16.56
CA LEU A 163 4.28 2.35 15.89
C LEU A 163 3.39 1.59 16.86
N GLU A 164 2.14 1.98 16.95
CA GLU A 164 1.12 1.34 17.79
C GLU A 164 -0.03 0.82 16.95
N LEU A 165 -0.43 -0.43 17.22
CA LEU A 165 -1.55 -1.06 16.55
C LEU A 165 -2.86 -0.36 16.93
N ILE A 166 -3.55 0.21 15.96
CA ILE A 166 -4.86 0.86 16.17
C ILE A 166 -6.03 0.01 15.68
N LYS A 167 -5.76 -0.95 14.80
CA LYS A 167 -6.77 -1.89 14.30
C LYS A 167 -6.14 -3.18 13.83
N SER A 168 -6.75 -4.32 14.17
CA SER A 168 -6.42 -5.63 13.62
C SER A 168 -7.71 -6.38 13.28
N LYS A 169 -7.77 -6.95 12.09
CA LYS A 169 -8.90 -7.77 11.65
C LYS A 169 -8.43 -8.96 10.85
N LYS A 170 -9.05 -10.11 11.10
CA LYS A 170 -8.81 -11.35 10.36
C LYS A 170 -9.89 -11.57 9.31
N TYR A 171 -9.46 -11.87 8.08
CA TYR A 171 -10.31 -12.22 6.96
C TYR A 171 -9.88 -13.59 6.43
N SER A 172 -10.62 -14.66 6.78
CA SER A 172 -10.26 -16.05 6.43
C SER A 172 -8.85 -16.40 6.96
N ASP A 173 -7.88 -16.53 6.07
CA ASP A 173 -6.46 -16.82 6.35
C ASP A 173 -5.55 -15.58 6.38
N LYS A 174 -6.12 -14.38 6.20
CA LYS A 174 -5.37 -13.12 6.16
C LYS A 174 -5.66 -12.23 7.36
N TYR A 175 -4.62 -11.50 7.78
CA TYR A 175 -4.73 -10.41 8.74
C TYR A 175 -4.56 -9.08 8.03
N VAL A 176 -5.31 -8.08 8.46
CA VAL A 176 -5.08 -6.67 8.14
C VAL A 176 -4.81 -5.93 9.43
N ASN A 177 -3.58 -5.47 9.58
CA ASN A 177 -3.16 -4.65 10.71
C ASN A 177 -2.91 -3.21 10.26
N ILE A 178 -3.37 -2.27 11.09
CA ILE A 178 -3.14 -0.84 10.90
C ILE A 178 -2.41 -0.32 12.12
N TYR A 179 -1.20 0.16 11.88
CA TYR A 179 -0.37 0.84 12.88
C TYR A 179 -0.36 2.34 12.63
N ARG A 180 -0.28 3.12 13.70
CA ARG A 180 -0.11 4.56 13.63
C ARG A 180 1.20 4.97 14.30
N LYS A 181 1.93 5.89 13.67
CA LYS A 181 3.10 6.51 14.29
C LYS A 181 2.66 7.41 15.43
N ILE A 182 3.18 7.12 16.61
CA ILE A 182 2.97 7.94 17.82
C ILE A 182 4.00 9.07 17.81
N ILE A 183 3.56 10.26 18.19
CA ILE A 183 4.43 11.40 18.48
C ILE A 183 4.80 11.32 19.96
N ASP A 184 6.12 11.30 20.27
CA ASP A 184 6.64 11.39 21.64
C ASP A 184 6.51 12.81 22.18
#